data_4c8b52a5b0150e58a4f576a3c3498a70
#
_entry.id   4c8b52a5b0150e58a4f576a3c3498a70
#
_cell.length_a   1.000
_cell.length_b   1.000
_cell.length_c   1.000
_cell.angle_alpha   90.00
_cell.angle_beta   90.00
_cell.angle_gamma   90.00
#
_symmetry.space_group_name_H-M   'P 1'
#
loop_
_entity.id
_entity.type
_entity.pdbx_description
1 polymer ?
#
loop_
_entity_poly.entity_id
_entity_poly.type
_entity_poly.pdbx_seq_one_letter_code
_entity_poly.pdbx_strand_id
1 'polypeptide(L)'
;MPALIATPTQITAAGNKPKLIREYIGRVNSKTEALSVAHMSSPSGWVEPGQTPEFDEYTLVLKGLLRVEHSDGVIDVQAGQAIITHAGEWVRYSTPGSEGADYVAICLPAFSME
;
A
#
# COMPACT_ATOMS: atom_id res chain seq x y z
N MET A 1 -24.29 3.31 14.36
CA MET A 1 -24.51 4.16 13.18
C MET A 1 -23.38 3.95 12.18
N PRO A 2 -23.69 3.64 10.95
CA PRO A 2 -22.65 3.64 9.91
C PRO A 2 -22.07 5.04 9.74
N ALA A 3 -20.79 5.11 9.39
CA ALA A 3 -20.09 6.37 9.16
C ALA A 3 -19.60 6.42 7.70
N LEU A 4 -20.01 7.45 6.97
CA LEU A 4 -19.60 7.64 5.59
C LEU A 4 -18.25 8.36 5.56
N ILE A 5 -17.31 7.82 4.81
CA ILE A 5 -16.05 8.50 4.48
C ILE A 5 -16.19 9.05 3.07
N ALA A 6 -16.52 10.32 2.97
CA ALA A 6 -16.84 10.95 1.68
C ALA A 6 -15.60 11.20 0.82
N THR A 7 -14.47 11.53 1.43
CA THR A 7 -13.24 11.84 0.71
C THR A 7 -12.03 11.34 1.49
N PRO A 8 -10.94 10.99 0.78
CA PRO A 8 -9.71 10.57 1.43
C PRO A 8 -8.85 11.76 1.84
N THR A 9 -7.81 11.47 2.65
CA THR A 9 -6.70 12.38 2.89
C THR A 9 -5.52 11.92 2.05
N GLN A 10 -4.93 12.84 1.29
CA GLN A 10 -3.77 12.54 0.48
C GLN A 10 -2.51 12.60 1.36
N ILE A 11 -1.71 11.54 1.28
CA ILE A 11 -0.51 11.38 2.10
C ILE A 11 0.70 11.27 1.18
N THR A 12 1.81 11.92 1.57
CA THR A 12 3.08 11.83 0.85
C THR A 12 3.74 10.48 1.13
N ALA A 13 4.25 9.84 0.08
CA ALA A 13 4.90 8.54 0.17
C ALA A 13 6.40 8.64 -0.08
N ALA A 14 7.16 7.70 0.49
CA ALA A 14 8.57 7.51 0.21
C ALA A 14 8.75 6.84 -1.16
N GLY A 15 9.92 7.01 -1.76
CA GLY A 15 10.27 6.35 -3.01
C GLY A 15 11.03 7.28 -3.93
N ASN A 16 11.48 6.72 -5.06
CA ASN A 16 12.27 7.43 -6.06
C ASN A 16 11.42 8.33 -6.99
N LYS A 17 10.11 8.14 -6.98
CA LYS A 17 9.16 8.88 -7.81
C LYS A 17 7.92 9.21 -6.99
N PRO A 18 7.15 10.24 -7.38
CA PRO A 18 5.90 10.56 -6.68
C PRO A 18 4.92 9.39 -6.75
N LYS A 19 4.38 9.02 -5.60
CA LYS A 19 3.32 8.03 -5.46
C LYS A 19 2.15 8.69 -4.75
N LEU A 20 0.95 8.43 -5.22
CA LEU A 20 -0.25 8.99 -4.65
C LEU A 20 -0.88 8.01 -3.67
N ILE A 21 -0.99 8.42 -2.40
CA ILE A 21 -1.68 7.66 -1.37
C ILE A 21 -2.92 8.43 -0.94
N ARG A 22 -4.09 7.79 -1.07
CA ARG A 22 -5.36 8.35 -0.62
C ARG A 22 -5.88 7.48 0.52
N GLU A 23 -5.67 7.95 1.74
CA GLU A 23 -6.16 7.23 2.93
C GLU A 23 -7.63 7.56 3.15
N TYR A 24 -8.47 6.53 3.05
CA TYR A 24 -9.90 6.69 3.35
C TYR A 24 -10.18 6.45 4.83
N ILE A 25 -9.64 5.37 5.37
CA ILE A 25 -9.83 4.99 6.76
C ILE A 25 -8.45 4.81 7.37
N GLY A 26 -8.21 5.41 8.54
CA GLY A 26 -6.93 5.29 9.20
C GLY A 26 -6.69 6.41 10.20
N ARG A 27 -5.44 6.54 10.63
CA ARG A 27 -5.08 7.46 11.71
C ARG A 27 -5.27 8.93 11.32
N VAL A 28 -5.10 9.26 10.06
CA VAL A 28 -5.15 10.66 9.60
C VAL A 28 -6.56 11.07 9.21
N ASN A 29 -7.21 10.32 8.32
CA ASN A 29 -8.50 10.72 7.76
C ASN A 29 -9.67 10.52 8.73
N SER A 30 -9.80 9.33 9.29
CA SER A 30 -10.95 8.98 10.15
C SER A 30 -10.60 8.81 11.63
N LYS A 31 -9.33 8.98 11.99
CA LYS A 31 -8.83 8.77 13.37
C LYS A 31 -9.04 7.32 13.83
N THR A 32 -8.89 6.38 12.92
CA THR A 32 -9.05 4.96 13.19
C THR A 32 -7.68 4.34 13.40
N GLU A 33 -7.49 3.62 14.51
CA GLU A 33 -6.22 2.97 14.84
C GLU A 33 -6.23 1.47 14.56
N ALA A 34 -7.41 0.86 14.50
CA ALA A 34 -7.53 -0.59 14.33
C ALA A 34 -7.04 -1.08 12.98
N LEU A 35 -7.32 -0.32 11.94
CA LEU A 35 -6.87 -0.65 10.59
C LEU A 35 -6.85 0.61 9.71
N SER A 36 -6.20 0.51 8.58
CA SER A 36 -6.26 1.57 7.56
C SER A 36 -6.61 0.98 6.21
N VAL A 37 -7.28 1.80 5.38
CA VAL A 37 -7.64 1.45 4.01
C VAL A 37 -7.23 2.62 3.14
N ALA A 38 -6.34 2.37 2.18
CA ALA A 38 -5.84 3.42 1.29
C ALA A 38 -5.84 2.93 -0.15
N HIS A 39 -6.23 3.83 -1.06
CA HIS A 39 -6.08 3.61 -2.50
C HIS A 39 -4.78 4.25 -2.95
N MET A 40 -3.91 3.46 -3.55
CA MET A 40 -2.59 3.89 -3.95
C MET A 40 -2.45 3.84 -5.46
N SER A 41 -1.77 4.86 -6.00
CA SER A 41 -1.42 4.94 -7.42
C SER A 41 0.06 5.20 -7.53
N SER A 42 0.80 4.25 -8.08
CA SER A 42 2.25 4.35 -8.23
C SER A 42 2.60 4.39 -9.71
N PRO A 43 3.47 5.33 -10.14
CA PRO A 43 3.84 5.43 -11.55
C PRO A 43 4.79 4.31 -11.96
N SER A 44 4.95 4.14 -13.28
CA SER A 44 5.95 3.20 -13.82
C SER A 44 7.34 3.54 -13.28
N GLY A 45 8.05 2.52 -12.83
CA GLY A 45 9.42 2.69 -12.33
C GLY A 45 9.53 3.20 -10.90
N TRP A 46 8.42 3.25 -10.15
CA TRP A 46 8.47 3.61 -8.73
C TRP A 46 9.06 2.46 -7.93
N VAL A 47 9.95 2.79 -6.98
CA VAL A 47 10.54 1.84 -6.04
C VAL A 47 10.59 2.52 -4.67
N GLU A 48 10.10 1.85 -3.64
CA GLU A 48 10.23 2.36 -2.28
C GLU A 48 11.50 1.82 -1.60
N PRO A 49 11.98 2.44 -0.52
CA PRO A 49 13.00 1.82 0.33
C PRO A 49 12.46 0.54 0.96
N GLY A 50 13.31 -0.46 1.12
CA GLY A 50 12.92 -1.68 1.83
C GLY A 50 12.57 -1.37 3.27
N GLN A 51 11.62 -2.13 3.84
CA GLN A 51 11.16 -1.91 5.20
C GLN A 51 10.71 -3.22 5.85
N THR A 52 10.65 -3.20 7.19
CA THR A 52 10.09 -4.30 7.97
C THR A 52 8.93 -3.73 8.78
N PRO A 53 7.71 -3.73 8.21
CA PRO A 53 6.58 -3.10 8.87
C PRO A 53 6.15 -3.82 10.15
N GLU A 54 5.52 -3.06 11.06
CA GLU A 54 4.98 -3.60 12.30
C GLU A 54 3.49 -3.92 12.19
N PHE A 55 2.96 -3.95 10.96
CA PHE A 55 1.56 -4.26 10.69
C PHE A 55 1.47 -5.31 9.59
N ASP A 56 0.36 -6.04 9.60
CA ASP A 56 0.02 -6.92 8.48
C ASP A 56 -0.57 -6.06 7.37
N GLU A 57 -0.25 -6.37 6.13
CA GLU A 57 -0.77 -5.63 4.98
C GLU A 57 -1.44 -6.57 4.00
N TYR A 58 -2.66 -6.22 3.62
CA TYR A 58 -3.48 -6.95 2.65
C TYR A 58 -3.65 -6.03 1.45
N THR A 59 -3.12 -6.42 0.30
CA THR A 59 -3.11 -5.56 -0.88
C THR A 59 -3.86 -6.22 -2.02
N LEU A 60 -4.83 -5.50 -2.58
CA LEU A 60 -5.57 -5.92 -3.77
C LEU A 60 -5.18 -5.02 -4.94
N VAL A 61 -4.62 -5.61 -6.00
CA VAL A 61 -4.20 -4.87 -7.18
C VAL A 61 -5.39 -4.72 -8.12
N LEU A 62 -5.69 -3.46 -8.48
CA LEU A 62 -6.82 -3.13 -9.35
C LEU A 62 -6.37 -2.97 -10.79
N LYS A 63 -5.15 -2.46 -11.03
CA LYS A 63 -4.62 -2.19 -12.35
C LYS A 63 -3.10 -2.27 -12.32
N GLY A 64 -2.50 -2.74 -13.40
CA GLY A 64 -1.05 -2.80 -13.54
C GLY A 64 -0.44 -3.97 -12.78
N LEU A 65 0.78 -3.79 -12.31
CA LEU A 65 1.56 -4.84 -11.66
C LEU A 65 2.31 -4.26 -10.46
N LEU A 66 2.12 -4.88 -9.31
CA LEU A 66 2.86 -4.56 -8.09
C LEU A 66 3.87 -5.68 -7.83
N ARG A 67 5.15 -5.32 -7.78
CA ARG A 67 6.21 -6.27 -7.46
C ARG A 67 6.55 -6.18 -5.98
N VAL A 68 6.60 -7.33 -5.33
CA VAL A 68 6.93 -7.44 -3.91
C VAL A 68 8.19 -8.28 -3.75
N GLU A 69 9.28 -7.65 -3.35
CA GLU A 69 10.51 -8.36 -3.01
C GLU A 69 10.45 -8.73 -1.53
N HIS A 70 10.90 -9.92 -1.20
CA HIS A 70 10.97 -10.40 0.18
C HIS A 70 12.25 -11.22 0.36
N SER A 71 12.48 -11.74 1.57
CA SER A 71 13.75 -12.41 1.88
C SER A 71 14.05 -13.62 1.00
N ASP A 72 13.01 -14.30 0.48
CA ASP A 72 13.18 -15.53 -0.29
C ASP A 72 12.92 -15.35 -1.79
N GLY A 73 12.72 -14.13 -2.26
CA GLY A 73 12.52 -13.90 -3.69
C GLY A 73 11.61 -12.74 -4.02
N VAL A 74 10.89 -12.88 -5.12
CA VAL A 74 10.05 -11.83 -5.71
C VAL A 74 8.70 -12.41 -6.07
N ILE A 75 7.63 -11.67 -5.73
CA ILE A 75 6.27 -12.02 -6.14
C ILE A 75 5.71 -10.86 -6.94
N ASP A 76 5.21 -11.13 -8.15
CA ASP A 76 4.52 -10.14 -8.96
C ASP A 76 3.01 -10.34 -8.81
N VAL A 77 2.32 -9.28 -8.40
CA VAL A 77 0.88 -9.29 -8.18
C VAL A 77 0.23 -8.49 -9.30
N GLN A 78 -0.62 -9.15 -10.09
CA GLN A 78 -1.28 -8.52 -11.23
C GLN A 78 -2.69 -8.08 -10.88
N ALA A 79 -3.28 -7.27 -11.75
CA ALA A 79 -4.67 -6.82 -11.58
C ALA A 79 -5.59 -8.02 -11.32
N GLY A 80 -6.44 -7.89 -10.30
CA GLY A 80 -7.34 -8.97 -9.89
C GLY A 80 -6.75 -9.95 -8.91
N GLN A 81 -5.49 -9.77 -8.52
CA GLN A 81 -4.81 -10.61 -7.54
C GLN A 81 -4.55 -9.84 -6.25
N ALA A 82 -4.30 -10.56 -5.18
CA ALA A 82 -4.00 -9.95 -3.88
C ALA A 82 -2.79 -10.63 -3.24
N ILE A 83 -2.16 -9.92 -2.30
CA ILE A 83 -1.04 -10.46 -1.54
C ILE A 83 -1.21 -10.11 -0.07
N ILE A 84 -0.76 -11.01 0.80
CA ILE A 84 -0.69 -10.78 2.25
C ILE A 84 0.77 -10.72 2.63
N THR A 85 1.19 -9.63 3.30
CA THR A 85 2.51 -9.53 3.91
C THR A 85 2.33 -9.38 5.41
N HIS A 86 3.06 -10.19 6.18
CA HIS A 86 2.89 -10.22 7.64
C HIS A 86 3.86 -9.27 8.34
N ALA A 87 3.43 -8.73 9.47
CA ALA A 87 4.28 -7.92 10.32
C ALA A 87 5.60 -8.64 10.61
N GLY A 88 6.69 -7.90 10.60
CA GLY A 88 8.02 -8.46 10.88
C GLY A 88 8.74 -9.03 9.66
N GLU A 89 8.09 -9.12 8.51
CA GLU A 89 8.72 -9.55 7.28
C GLU A 89 9.32 -8.35 6.54
N TRP A 90 10.57 -8.49 6.07
CA TRP A 90 11.15 -7.46 5.22
C TRP A 90 10.54 -7.53 3.82
N VAL A 91 10.11 -6.39 3.30
CA VAL A 91 9.55 -6.27 1.96
C VAL A 91 10.00 -4.97 1.29
N ARG A 92 10.01 -4.97 -0.04
CA ARG A 92 10.19 -3.77 -0.83
C ARG A 92 9.23 -3.84 -2.02
N TYR A 93 8.38 -2.82 -2.12
CA TYR A 93 7.39 -2.72 -3.19
C TYR A 93 7.92 -1.88 -4.34
N SER A 94 7.55 -2.25 -5.57
CA SER A 94 7.90 -1.51 -6.78
C SER A 94 6.85 -1.73 -7.86
N THR A 95 6.80 -0.82 -8.83
CA THR A 95 5.87 -0.90 -9.95
C THR A 95 6.63 -0.77 -11.27
N PRO A 96 7.33 -1.85 -11.69
CA PRO A 96 8.21 -1.80 -12.87
C PRO A 96 7.48 -1.82 -14.20
N GLY A 97 6.19 -2.18 -14.21
CA GLY A 97 5.42 -2.24 -15.45
C GLY A 97 5.15 -0.87 -16.06
N SER A 98 4.92 -0.82 -17.38
CA SER A 98 4.71 0.44 -18.10
C SER A 98 3.51 1.25 -17.61
N GLU A 99 2.52 0.60 -17.01
CA GLU A 99 1.31 1.25 -16.51
C GLU A 99 1.41 1.63 -15.02
N GLY A 100 2.51 1.30 -14.34
CA GLY A 100 2.59 1.41 -12.91
C GLY A 100 1.59 0.47 -12.24
N ALA A 101 0.93 0.91 -11.16
CA ALA A 101 -0.12 0.11 -10.53
C ALA A 101 -1.07 0.97 -9.70
N ASP A 102 -2.33 0.56 -9.68
CA ASP A 102 -3.35 1.05 -8.76
C ASP A 102 -3.74 -0.12 -7.85
N TYR A 103 -3.76 0.11 -6.56
CA TYR A 103 -4.08 -0.95 -5.61
C TYR A 103 -4.67 -0.38 -4.31
N VAL A 104 -5.39 -1.24 -3.59
CA VAL A 104 -5.92 -0.90 -2.27
C VAL A 104 -5.11 -1.69 -1.25
N ALA A 105 -4.57 -0.96 -0.27
CA ALA A 105 -3.80 -1.55 0.81
C ALA A 105 -4.56 -1.40 2.13
N ILE A 106 -4.70 -2.51 2.85
CA ILE A 106 -5.32 -2.55 4.16
C ILE A 106 -4.24 -2.95 5.16
N CYS A 107 -3.99 -2.12 6.15
CA CYS A 107 -3.00 -2.38 7.20
C CYS A 107 -3.67 -2.63 8.54
N LEU A 108 -3.18 -3.62 9.26
CA LEU A 108 -3.72 -4.03 10.56
C LEU A 108 -2.55 -4.21 11.54
N PRO A 109 -2.37 -3.35 12.55
CA PRO A 109 -3.09 -2.10 12.82
C PRO A 109 -2.90 -1.05 11.72
N ALA A 110 -3.56 0.09 11.89
CA ALA A 110 -3.52 1.16 10.89
C ALA A 110 -2.10 1.61 10.58
N PHE A 111 -1.85 1.91 9.31
CA PHE A 111 -0.58 2.46 8.85
C PHE A 111 -0.20 3.72 9.64
N SER A 112 1.08 3.84 9.97
CA SER A 112 1.65 4.99 10.66
C SER A 112 2.93 5.42 9.94
N MET A 113 3.15 6.74 9.88
CA MET A 113 4.37 7.30 9.31
C MET A 113 5.55 7.25 10.28
N GLU A 114 5.29 6.89 11.52
CA GLU A 114 6.32 6.82 12.56
C GLU A 114 7.02 5.46 12.60
#